data_2fa268222e6da09baa1f25af26b8ffe2
#
_entry.id   2fa268222e6da09baa1f25af26b8ffe2
#
_cell.length_a   1.000
_cell.length_b   1.000
_cell.length_c   1.000
_cell.angle_alpha   90.00
_cell.angle_beta   90.00
_cell.angle_gamma   90.00
#
_symmetry.space_group_name_H-M   'P 1'
#
loop_
_entity.id
_entity.type
_entity.pdbx_description
1 polymer ?
#
loop_
_entity_poly.entity_id
_entity_poly.type
_entity_poly.pdbx_seq_one_letter_code
_entity_poly.pdbx_strand_id
1 'polypeptide(L)'
;MFLGLRTVIYHVSDIDAAKAWYASILGFPPYFDQPFYVGFNVGGYELGLQPDGTESTDNAETVTAYWGVDDAELAMKHLLDKGASIHQELQDVGEGIKVATVKDPFGNTFGVIENPHFKL
;
A
#
# COMPACT_ATOMS: atom_id res chain seq x y z
N MET A 1 -13.78 -3.17 -23.08
CA MET A 1 -14.44 -3.87 -21.98
C MET A 1 -13.71 -3.65 -20.68
N PHE A 2 -12.54 -4.26 -20.44
CA PHE A 2 -11.77 -3.97 -19.23
C PHE A 2 -10.84 -2.80 -19.51
N LEU A 3 -10.87 -1.79 -18.61
CA LEU A 3 -10.10 -0.56 -18.79
C LEU A 3 -8.72 -0.63 -18.12
N GLY A 4 -8.43 -1.73 -17.43
CA GLY A 4 -7.19 -1.93 -16.70
C GLY A 4 -7.45 -2.11 -15.21
N LEU A 5 -6.39 -2.39 -14.47
CA LEU A 5 -6.47 -2.44 -13.02
C LEU A 5 -6.71 -1.02 -12.50
N ARG A 6 -7.56 -0.86 -11.48
CA ARG A 6 -7.99 0.47 -11.07
C ARG A 6 -7.80 0.72 -9.59
N THR A 7 -8.33 -0.14 -8.74
CA THR A 7 -8.48 0.14 -7.32
C THR A 7 -7.97 -1.01 -6.49
N VAL A 8 -7.24 -0.70 -5.42
CA VAL A 8 -6.87 -1.65 -4.35
C VAL A 8 -7.54 -1.15 -3.09
N ILE A 9 -8.26 -2.01 -2.39
CA ILE A 9 -8.96 -1.64 -1.17
C ILE A 9 -8.32 -2.38 0.01
N TYR A 10 -7.95 -1.61 1.02
CA TYR A 10 -7.52 -2.14 2.32
C TYR A 10 -8.63 -1.93 3.34
N HIS A 11 -8.89 -2.98 4.11
CA HIS A 11 -9.81 -2.90 5.24
C HIS A 11 -9.04 -2.49 6.47
N VAL A 12 -9.56 -1.51 7.22
CA VAL A 12 -8.88 -0.95 8.38
C VAL A 12 -9.85 -0.83 9.54
N SER A 13 -9.36 -1.07 10.74
CA SER A 13 -10.19 -1.00 11.93
C SER A 13 -10.51 0.44 12.34
N ASP A 14 -9.62 1.38 12.03
CA ASP A 14 -9.76 2.80 12.35
C ASP A 14 -9.49 3.61 11.11
N ILE A 15 -10.56 4.02 10.43
CA ILE A 15 -10.42 4.71 9.14
C ILE A 15 -9.78 6.08 9.28
N ASP A 16 -10.02 6.79 10.39
CA ASP A 16 -9.41 8.10 10.59
C ASP A 16 -7.90 7.99 10.81
N ALA A 17 -7.47 7.03 11.61
CA ALA A 17 -6.05 6.78 11.81
C ALA A 17 -5.37 6.30 10.52
N ALA A 18 -6.04 5.42 9.76
CA ALA A 18 -5.52 4.92 8.50
C ALA A 18 -5.40 6.04 7.47
N LYS A 19 -6.41 6.89 7.37
CA LYS A 19 -6.38 8.06 6.48
C LYS A 19 -5.16 8.95 6.78
N ALA A 20 -4.94 9.26 8.04
CA ALA A 20 -3.81 10.09 8.44
C ALA A 20 -2.47 9.42 8.12
N TRP A 21 -2.37 8.12 8.37
CA TRP A 21 -1.14 7.38 8.11
C TRP A 21 -0.81 7.34 6.61
N TYR A 22 -1.80 6.98 5.78
CA TYR A 22 -1.57 6.92 4.33
C TYR A 22 -1.29 8.29 3.74
N ALA A 23 -1.98 9.35 4.20
CA ALA A 23 -1.67 10.70 3.77
C ALA A 23 -0.21 11.07 4.11
N SER A 24 0.28 10.62 5.26
CA SER A 24 1.66 10.92 5.69
C SER A 24 2.71 10.20 4.82
N ILE A 25 2.47 8.95 4.43
CA ILE A 25 3.44 8.22 3.61
C ILE A 25 3.37 8.63 2.14
N LEU A 26 2.18 8.99 1.64
CA LEU A 26 1.99 9.41 0.26
C LEU A 26 2.37 10.87 0.02
N GLY A 27 2.21 11.71 1.03
CA GLY A 27 2.54 13.13 0.93
C GLY A 27 1.41 14.00 0.40
N PHE A 28 0.17 13.49 0.33
CA PHE A 28 -0.99 14.27 -0.13
C PHE A 28 -2.27 13.72 0.51
N PRO A 29 -3.34 14.55 0.55
CA PRO A 29 -4.61 14.13 1.14
C PRO A 29 -5.42 13.26 0.17
N PRO A 30 -6.46 12.57 0.68
CA PRO A 30 -7.36 11.81 -0.20
C PRO A 30 -8.19 12.75 -1.07
N TYR A 31 -8.59 12.26 -2.24
CA TYR A 31 -9.52 13.00 -3.11
C TYR A 31 -10.97 12.77 -2.72
N PHE A 32 -11.25 11.67 -2.03
CA PHE A 32 -12.59 11.31 -1.55
C PHE A 32 -12.46 10.92 -0.08
N ASP A 33 -13.25 11.57 0.78
CA ASP A 33 -13.09 11.44 2.24
C ASP A 33 -14.46 11.43 2.90
N GLN A 34 -14.96 10.23 3.17
CA GLN A 34 -16.23 10.01 3.84
C GLN A 34 -16.04 8.98 4.96
N PRO A 35 -16.91 8.96 5.98
CA PRO A 35 -16.75 7.99 7.08
C PRO A 35 -16.79 6.53 6.63
N PHE A 36 -17.37 6.23 5.49
CA PHE A 36 -17.54 4.86 5.00
C PHE A 36 -16.48 4.48 3.95
N TYR A 37 -15.72 5.44 3.42
CA TYR A 37 -14.73 5.16 2.38
C TYR A 37 -13.80 6.35 2.19
N VAL A 38 -12.51 6.08 2.16
CA VAL A 38 -11.49 7.07 1.85
C VAL A 38 -10.73 6.61 0.61
N GLY A 39 -10.63 7.48 -0.40
CA GLY A 39 -9.93 7.18 -1.65
C GLY A 39 -8.79 8.14 -1.91
N PHE A 40 -7.63 7.59 -2.24
CA PHE A 40 -6.46 8.37 -2.68
C PHE A 40 -6.20 8.12 -4.15
N ASN A 41 -5.91 9.17 -4.89
CA ASN A 41 -5.46 9.04 -6.27
C ASN A 41 -3.94 8.95 -6.27
N VAL A 42 -3.42 7.78 -6.59
CA VAL A 42 -1.99 7.51 -6.58
C VAL A 42 -1.54 7.23 -8.01
N GLY A 43 -1.06 8.26 -8.67
CA GLY A 43 -0.57 8.13 -10.05
C GLY A 43 -1.64 7.69 -11.05
N GLY A 44 -2.90 8.03 -10.80
CA GLY A 44 -4.02 7.64 -11.66
C GLY A 44 -4.73 6.36 -11.23
N TYR A 45 -4.21 5.67 -10.22
CA TYR A 45 -4.83 4.48 -9.64
C TYR A 45 -5.39 4.82 -8.27
N GLU A 46 -6.39 4.07 -7.84
CA GLU A 46 -7.05 4.36 -6.58
C GLU A 46 -6.60 3.42 -5.47
N LEU A 47 -6.19 4.00 -4.34
CA LEU A 47 -6.11 3.31 -3.07
C LEU A 47 -7.38 3.63 -2.30
N GLY A 48 -8.14 2.59 -1.95
CA GLY A 48 -9.32 2.74 -1.13
C GLY A 48 -9.10 2.20 0.28
N LEU A 49 -9.66 2.90 1.26
CA LEU A 49 -9.68 2.45 2.65
C LEU A 49 -11.14 2.29 3.05
N GLN A 50 -11.48 1.14 3.60
CA GLN A 50 -12.82 0.86 4.12
C GLN A 50 -12.74 0.50 5.59
N PRO A 51 -13.67 1.00 6.42
CA PRO A 51 -13.73 0.54 7.79
C PRO A 51 -14.08 -0.95 7.82
N ASP A 52 -13.35 -1.69 8.64
CA ASP A 52 -13.63 -3.09 8.87
C ASP A 52 -14.36 -3.20 10.20
N GLY A 53 -15.58 -3.69 10.19
CA GLY A 53 -16.36 -3.87 11.41
C GLY A 53 -15.90 -5.03 12.27
N THR A 54 -14.95 -5.80 11.81
CA THR A 54 -14.38 -6.91 12.56
C THR A 54 -12.87 -6.85 12.48
N GLU A 55 -12.19 -7.08 13.60
CA GLU A 55 -10.75 -7.27 13.59
C GLU A 55 -10.42 -8.57 12.87
N SER A 56 -10.35 -8.50 11.56
CA SER A 56 -9.86 -9.61 10.79
C SER A 56 -8.34 -9.59 10.87
N THR A 57 -7.82 -10.37 11.80
CA THR A 57 -6.38 -10.54 11.94
C THR A 57 -5.82 -11.50 10.90
N ASP A 58 -6.67 -12.11 10.12
CA ASP A 58 -6.31 -13.20 9.23
C ASP A 58 -6.84 -12.94 7.84
N ASN A 59 -6.44 -11.83 7.28
CA ASN A 59 -6.53 -11.64 5.85
C ASN A 59 -5.54 -12.61 5.26
N ALA A 60 -6.00 -13.80 4.93
CA ALA A 60 -5.20 -14.74 4.18
C ALA A 60 -4.55 -13.97 3.04
N GLU A 61 -3.24 -13.97 2.99
CA GLU A 61 -2.46 -13.21 2.02
C GLU A 61 -2.56 -13.85 0.64
N THR A 62 -3.79 -13.96 0.14
CA THR A 62 -4.04 -14.51 -1.17
C THR A 62 -3.74 -13.51 -2.27
N VAL A 63 -3.74 -12.21 -1.92
CA VAL A 63 -3.45 -11.12 -2.87
C VAL A 63 -2.53 -10.13 -2.21
N THR A 64 -1.42 -9.82 -2.86
CA THR A 64 -0.50 -8.77 -2.42
C THR A 64 -0.45 -7.69 -3.49
N ALA A 65 -0.70 -6.46 -3.08
CA ALA A 65 -0.53 -5.30 -3.95
C ALA A 65 0.90 -4.79 -3.82
N TYR A 66 1.55 -4.61 -4.96
CA TYR A 66 2.90 -4.03 -5.02
C TYR A 66 2.81 -2.62 -5.59
N TRP A 67 3.44 -1.69 -4.88
CA TRP A 67 3.50 -0.28 -5.27
C TRP A 67 4.82 -0.04 -5.97
N GLY A 68 4.77 0.56 -7.16
CA GLY A 68 5.98 0.91 -7.90
C GLY A 68 6.76 2.01 -7.20
N VAL A 69 8.06 1.81 -7.04
CA VAL A 69 8.97 2.80 -6.45
C VAL A 69 10.23 2.90 -7.30
N ASP A 70 10.89 4.05 -7.24
CA ASP A 70 12.15 4.24 -7.95
C ASP A 70 13.32 3.59 -7.24
N ASP A 71 13.28 3.56 -5.91
CA ASP A 71 14.34 3.01 -5.05
C ASP A 71 13.68 2.23 -3.92
N ALA A 72 13.74 0.90 -4.00
CA ALA A 72 13.08 0.04 -3.04
C ALA A 72 13.70 0.14 -1.64
N GLU A 73 15.02 0.32 -1.55
CA GLU A 73 15.67 0.46 -0.25
C GLU A 73 15.22 1.73 0.47
N LEU A 74 15.16 2.83 -0.27
CA LEU A 74 14.72 4.11 0.28
C LEU A 74 13.24 4.06 0.67
N ALA A 75 12.41 3.41 -0.16
CA ALA A 75 10.99 3.26 0.14
C ALA A 75 10.77 2.45 1.41
N MET A 76 11.51 1.36 1.58
CA MET A 76 11.41 0.54 2.79
C MET A 76 11.80 1.33 4.03
N LYS A 77 12.87 2.11 3.95
CA LYS A 77 13.29 2.96 5.07
C LYS A 77 12.19 3.96 5.43
N HIS A 78 11.59 4.59 4.44
CA HIS A 78 10.50 5.54 4.64
C HIS A 78 9.32 4.89 5.37
N LEU A 79 8.91 3.71 4.91
CA LEU A 79 7.78 2.99 5.52
C LEU A 79 8.07 2.59 6.96
N LEU A 80 9.27 2.08 7.23
CA LEU A 80 9.67 1.68 8.58
C LEU A 80 9.74 2.89 9.52
N ASP A 81 10.25 4.02 9.04
CA ASP A 81 10.29 5.27 9.81
C ASP A 81 8.88 5.76 10.17
N LYS A 82 7.88 5.40 9.37
CA LYS A 82 6.48 5.77 9.59
C LYS A 82 5.69 4.75 10.40
N GLY A 83 6.33 3.68 10.86
CA GLY A 83 5.70 2.73 11.77
C GLY A 83 5.25 1.41 11.15
N ALA A 84 5.54 1.18 9.88
CA ALA A 84 5.34 -0.13 9.28
C ALA A 84 6.36 -1.13 9.81
N SER A 85 6.04 -2.41 9.75
CA SER A 85 6.95 -3.48 10.15
C SER A 85 7.31 -4.35 8.96
N ILE A 86 8.51 -4.90 8.95
CA ILE A 86 8.95 -5.77 7.87
C ILE A 86 8.14 -7.06 7.89
N HIS A 87 7.58 -7.43 6.74
CA HIS A 87 6.93 -8.72 6.52
C HIS A 87 7.85 -9.65 5.74
N GLN A 88 8.32 -9.20 4.57
CA GLN A 88 9.35 -9.88 3.80
C GLN A 88 10.44 -8.88 3.45
N GLU A 89 11.68 -9.23 3.76
CA GLU A 89 12.81 -8.35 3.51
C GLU A 89 13.05 -8.15 2.02
N LEU A 90 13.74 -7.07 1.70
CA LEU A 90 14.08 -6.71 0.32
C LEU A 90 14.87 -7.82 -0.34
N GLN A 91 14.42 -8.24 -1.51
CA GLN A 91 15.06 -9.28 -2.30
C GLN A 91 15.26 -8.80 -3.73
N ASP A 92 16.41 -9.10 -4.29
CA ASP A 92 16.66 -8.98 -5.72
C ASP A 92 16.17 -10.28 -6.37
N VAL A 93 15.11 -10.18 -7.17
CA VAL A 93 14.52 -11.35 -7.82
C VAL A 93 15.03 -11.56 -9.24
N GLY A 94 16.07 -10.82 -9.62
CA GLY A 94 16.71 -10.93 -10.93
C GLY A 94 16.41 -9.73 -11.83
N GLU A 95 17.29 -9.48 -12.78
CA GLU A 95 17.15 -8.44 -13.81
C GLU A 95 16.94 -7.03 -13.25
N GLY A 96 17.48 -6.75 -12.05
CA GLY A 96 17.33 -5.45 -11.41
C GLY A 96 15.99 -5.22 -10.73
N ILE A 97 15.15 -6.25 -10.64
CA ILE A 97 13.85 -6.16 -9.99
C ILE A 97 14.02 -6.45 -8.50
N LYS A 98 13.58 -5.54 -7.66
CA LYS A 98 13.64 -5.69 -6.20
C LYS A 98 12.25 -5.57 -5.61
N VAL A 99 11.94 -6.47 -4.68
CA VAL A 99 10.62 -6.51 -4.03
C VAL A 99 10.79 -6.64 -2.53
N ALA A 100 9.84 -6.08 -1.80
CA ALA A 100 9.75 -6.24 -0.36
C ALA A 100 8.31 -6.03 0.08
N THR A 101 7.95 -6.55 1.24
CA THR A 101 6.64 -6.30 1.83
C THR A 101 6.76 -5.89 3.27
N VAL A 102 5.87 -5.00 3.68
CA VAL A 102 5.72 -4.59 5.07
C VAL A 102 4.28 -4.82 5.50
N LYS A 103 4.05 -4.81 6.80
CA LYS A 103 2.71 -4.69 7.35
C LYS A 103 2.49 -3.23 7.73
N ASP A 104 1.38 -2.66 7.30
CA ASP A 104 0.99 -1.34 7.77
C ASP A 104 0.56 -1.43 9.25
N PRO A 105 0.36 -0.29 9.94
CA PRO A 105 -0.05 -0.33 11.34
C PRO A 105 -1.42 -0.98 11.59
N PHE A 106 -2.15 -1.32 10.54
CA PHE A 106 -3.51 -1.87 10.62
C PHE A 106 -3.57 -3.33 10.19
N GLY A 107 -2.41 -3.96 9.94
CA GLY A 107 -2.32 -5.38 9.64
C GLY A 107 -2.39 -5.74 8.16
N ASN A 108 -2.42 -4.76 7.28
CA ASN A 108 -2.45 -5.03 5.83
C ASN A 108 -1.04 -5.20 5.27
N THR A 109 -0.90 -6.09 4.29
CA THR A 109 0.36 -6.26 3.58
C THR A 109 0.50 -5.20 2.50
N PHE A 110 1.61 -4.48 2.55
CA PHE A 110 1.94 -3.43 1.61
C PHE A 110 3.25 -3.81 0.92
N GLY A 111 3.20 -4.04 -0.39
CA GLY A 111 4.38 -4.43 -1.16
C GLY A 111 4.98 -3.27 -1.91
N VAL A 112 6.29 -3.26 -2.04
CA VAL A 112 7.00 -2.32 -2.91
C VAL A 112 7.74 -3.09 -3.98
N ILE A 113 7.82 -2.52 -5.18
CA ILE A 113 8.54 -3.10 -6.30
C ILE A 113 9.30 -2.03 -7.06
N GLU A 114 10.58 -2.27 -7.21
CA GLU A 114 11.44 -1.49 -8.10
C GLU A 114 11.64 -2.34 -9.35
N ASN A 115 11.06 -1.92 -10.47
CA ASN A 115 11.10 -2.68 -11.72
C ASN A 115 11.47 -1.74 -12.86
N PRO A 116 12.74 -1.76 -13.32
CA PRO A 116 13.18 -0.87 -14.40
C PRO A 116 12.57 -1.21 -15.76
N HIS A 117 11.93 -2.36 -15.89
CA HIS A 117 11.37 -2.83 -17.17
C HIS A 117 9.90 -2.49 -17.36
N PHE A 118 9.21 -2.08 -16.28
CA PHE A 118 7.78 -1.76 -16.34
C PHE A 118 7.58 -0.26 -16.20
N LYS A 119 7.05 0.35 -17.27
CA LYS A 119 6.74 1.79 -17.28
C LYS A 119 5.31 2.00 -17.75
N LEU A 120 4.65 2.94 -17.11
CA LEU A 120 3.32 3.38 -17.53
C LEU A 120 3.41 4.37 -18.67
#